data_3e39d367b154b0fc165dde7dc7e5f474
#
_entry.id   3e39d367b154b0fc165dde7dc7e5f474
#
_cell.length_a   1.000
_cell.length_b   1.000
_cell.length_c   1.000
_cell.angle_alpha   90.00
_cell.angle_beta   90.00
_cell.angle_gamma   90.00
#
_symmetry.space_group_name_H-M   'P 1'
#
loop_
_entity.id
_entity.type
_entity.pdbx_description
1 polymer ?
#
loop_
_entity_poly.entity_id
_entity_poly.type
_entity_poly.pdbx_seq_one_letter_code
_entity_poly.pdbx_strand_id
1 'polypeptide(L)'
;MRTLMFALAVVVTAFANDWAQAADRLPRFDIVRNCKVETAGAVTGGDSSCVKSETEAKNQLAERWSSFGASQKKDCVGMSSTGGEQSYVELLSCLEMSAGRFSDSEAKKR
;
A
#
# COMPACT_ATOMS: atom_id res chain seq x y z
N MET A 1 59.48 8.39 7.85
CA MET A 1 58.97 9.48 7.04
C MET A 1 58.22 8.92 5.88
N ARG A 2 57.08 9.35 5.68
CA ARG A 2 56.16 9.05 4.60
C ARG A 2 55.13 7.99 4.89
N THR A 3 54.00 8.58 5.10
CA THR A 3 52.72 8.32 4.47
C THR A 3 52.01 7.08 4.91
N LEU A 4 51.22 7.30 5.91
CA LEU A 4 50.06 6.50 6.15
C LEU A 4 48.91 7.46 6.40
N MET A 5 48.39 7.98 5.34
CA MET A 5 47.06 8.58 5.26
C MET A 5 46.33 7.90 4.13
N PHE A 6 45.11 7.56 4.41
CA PHE A 6 44.04 7.13 3.52
C PHE A 6 43.54 5.72 3.80
N ALA A 7 42.68 5.63 4.75
CA ALA A 7 41.55 4.68 4.72
C ALA A 7 40.52 5.06 5.78
N LEU A 8 39.84 6.16 5.57
CA LEU A 8 38.64 6.51 6.32
C LEU A 8 37.71 7.23 5.38
N ALA A 9 37.09 6.48 4.52
CA ALA A 9 35.90 6.93 3.84
C ALA A 9 35.18 5.69 3.31
N VAL A 10 33.89 5.70 3.48
CA VAL A 10 32.93 4.80 2.89
C VAL A 10 32.40 3.71 3.81
N VAL A 11 31.68 4.10 4.83
CA VAL A 11 30.57 3.29 5.34
C VAL A 11 29.48 4.24 5.82
N VAL A 12 28.85 4.94 4.91
CA VAL A 12 27.60 5.66 5.21
C VAL A 12 26.76 5.71 3.94
N THR A 13 26.20 4.61 3.52
CA THR A 13 25.14 4.71 2.50
C THR A 13 24.20 3.51 2.41
N ALA A 14 24.08 2.69 3.44
CA ALA A 14 23.22 1.49 3.34
C ALA A 14 21.84 1.63 4.00
N PHE A 15 21.57 2.72 4.73
CA PHE A 15 20.33 2.79 5.53
C PHE A 15 19.24 3.68 4.95
N ALA A 16 19.50 4.43 3.89
CA ALA A 16 18.53 5.37 3.33
C ALA A 16 17.52 4.73 2.38
N ASN A 17 17.76 3.50 1.91
CA ASN A 17 16.93 2.87 0.89
C ASN A 17 15.76 2.04 1.44
N ASP A 18 15.81 1.63 2.70
CA ASP A 18 14.75 0.80 3.28
C ASP A 18 13.43 1.55 3.46
N TRP A 19 13.49 2.82 3.76
CA TRP A 19 12.30 3.67 3.95
C TRP A 19 11.56 3.94 2.64
N ALA A 20 12.30 4.15 1.56
CA ALA A 20 11.72 4.38 0.25
C ALA A 20 11.10 3.10 -0.34
N GLN A 21 11.70 1.94 -0.06
CA GLN A 21 11.21 0.65 -0.56
C GLN A 21 9.95 0.17 0.16
N ALA A 22 9.79 0.52 1.44
CA ALA A 22 8.57 0.16 2.19
C ALA A 22 7.32 0.84 1.63
N ALA A 23 7.45 2.07 1.11
CA ALA A 23 6.35 2.80 0.49
C ALA A 23 6.03 2.31 -0.93
N ASP A 24 7.00 1.67 -1.61
CA ASP A 24 6.84 1.18 -2.98
C ASP A 24 6.27 -0.23 -3.08
N ARG A 25 6.11 -0.91 -1.97
CA ARG A 25 5.58 -2.28 -1.94
C ARG A 25 4.13 -2.29 -1.50
N LEU A 26 3.36 -3.15 -2.14
CA LEU A 26 2.01 -3.42 -1.69
C LEU A 26 2.04 -3.92 -0.24
N PRO A 27 1.31 -3.29 0.69
CA PRO A 27 1.27 -3.72 2.07
C PRO A 27 0.68 -5.13 2.21
N ARG A 28 1.06 -5.83 3.25
CA ARG A 28 0.52 -7.16 3.56
C ARG A 28 -0.53 -7.04 4.65
N PHE A 29 -1.76 -7.29 4.28
CA PHE A 29 -2.88 -7.35 5.21
C PHE A 29 -3.27 -8.81 5.46
N ASP A 30 -3.67 -9.11 6.69
CA ASP A 30 -4.17 -10.43 7.04
C ASP A 30 -5.64 -10.55 6.65
N ILE A 31 -5.89 -11.07 5.46
CA ILE A 31 -7.24 -11.18 4.89
C ILE A 31 -8.15 -12.04 5.76
N VAL A 32 -7.66 -13.20 6.20
CA VAL A 32 -8.47 -14.15 6.98
C VAL A 32 -8.89 -13.54 8.30
N ARG A 33 -7.96 -12.91 9.01
CA ARG A 33 -8.23 -12.25 10.29
C ARG A 33 -9.21 -11.09 10.11
N ASN A 34 -8.98 -10.24 9.12
CA ASN A 34 -9.81 -9.08 8.86
C ASN A 34 -11.24 -9.49 8.48
N CYS A 35 -11.38 -10.51 7.64
CA CYS A 35 -12.69 -11.03 7.27
C CYS A 35 -13.45 -11.66 8.45
N LYS A 36 -12.76 -12.28 9.39
CA LYS A 36 -13.38 -12.79 10.62
C LYS A 36 -13.91 -11.68 11.51
N VAL A 37 -13.19 -10.58 11.62
CA VAL A 37 -13.62 -9.42 12.39
C VAL A 37 -14.85 -8.77 11.76
N GLU A 38 -14.86 -8.56 10.45
CA GLU A 38 -15.99 -7.98 9.73
C GLU A 38 -17.24 -8.84 9.79
N THR A 39 -17.09 -10.16 9.79
CA THR A 39 -18.21 -11.10 9.81
C THR A 39 -18.57 -11.60 11.20
N ALA A 40 -17.96 -11.08 12.25
CA ALA A 40 -18.28 -11.42 13.63
C ALA A 40 -19.70 -10.98 14.00
N GLY A 41 -20.68 -11.78 13.70
CA GLY A 41 -22.11 -11.50 13.86
C GLY A 41 -22.93 -11.72 12.59
N ALA A 42 -22.28 -12.01 11.47
CA ALA A 42 -22.96 -12.39 10.24
C ALA A 42 -23.28 -13.89 10.22
N VAL A 43 -24.46 -14.21 9.80
CA VAL A 43 -24.96 -15.59 9.70
C VAL A 43 -24.47 -16.18 8.39
N THR A 44 -23.60 -17.18 8.46
CA THR A 44 -23.19 -18.10 7.39
C THR A 44 -22.71 -17.51 6.05
N GLY A 45 -21.51 -17.89 5.61
CA GLY A 45 -20.98 -17.63 4.26
C GLY A 45 -20.32 -16.26 4.05
N GLY A 46 -20.44 -15.31 4.98
CA GLY A 46 -19.82 -13.99 4.88
C GLY A 46 -18.30 -14.02 4.81
N ASP A 47 -17.69 -14.97 5.51
CA ASP A 47 -16.24 -15.16 5.56
C ASP A 47 -15.65 -15.48 4.17
N SER A 48 -16.24 -16.42 3.45
CA SER A 48 -15.73 -16.82 2.12
C SER A 48 -15.92 -15.74 1.07
N SER A 49 -17.02 -14.98 1.13
CA SER A 49 -17.26 -13.84 0.25
C SER A 49 -16.29 -12.71 0.52
N CYS A 50 -16.04 -12.40 1.78
CA CYS A 50 -15.05 -11.39 2.20
C CYS A 50 -13.64 -11.78 1.73
N VAL A 51 -13.21 -13.00 1.99
CA VAL A 51 -11.89 -13.51 1.57
C VAL A 51 -11.73 -13.43 0.06
N LYS A 52 -12.74 -13.77 -0.69
CA LYS A 52 -12.73 -13.68 -2.16
C LYS A 52 -12.57 -12.24 -2.63
N SER A 53 -13.37 -11.34 -2.11
CA SER A 53 -13.31 -9.91 -2.48
C SER A 53 -11.97 -9.27 -2.12
N GLU A 54 -11.45 -9.55 -0.94
CA GLU A 54 -10.15 -9.07 -0.50
C GLU A 54 -9.00 -9.63 -1.36
N THR A 55 -9.08 -10.91 -1.71
CA THR A 55 -8.08 -11.56 -2.57
C THR A 55 -8.09 -10.98 -3.98
N GLU A 56 -9.25 -10.75 -4.55
CA GLU A 56 -9.39 -10.11 -5.86
C GLU A 56 -8.83 -8.69 -5.86
N ALA A 57 -9.16 -7.91 -4.83
CA ALA A 57 -8.63 -6.55 -4.67
C ALA A 57 -7.11 -6.56 -4.52
N LYS A 58 -6.55 -7.47 -3.74
CA LYS A 58 -5.11 -7.64 -3.60
C LYS A 58 -4.44 -7.95 -4.94
N ASN A 59 -5.01 -8.85 -5.73
CA ASN A 59 -4.47 -9.21 -7.04
C ASN A 59 -4.49 -8.03 -8.01
N GLN A 60 -5.58 -7.27 -8.05
CA GLN A 60 -5.67 -6.06 -8.87
C GLN A 60 -4.65 -5.00 -8.44
N LEU A 61 -4.49 -4.81 -7.13
CA LEU A 61 -3.48 -3.90 -6.59
C LEU A 61 -2.07 -4.34 -6.97
N ALA A 62 -1.76 -5.62 -6.90
CA ALA A 62 -0.45 -6.14 -7.26
C ALA A 62 -0.11 -5.86 -8.73
N GLU A 63 -1.08 -6.00 -9.63
CA GLU A 63 -0.92 -5.72 -11.05
C GLU A 63 -0.75 -4.23 -11.35
N ARG A 64 -1.40 -3.36 -10.59
CA ARG A 64 -1.48 -1.93 -10.86
C ARG A 64 -0.65 -1.07 -9.91
N TRP A 65 0.03 -1.68 -8.94
CA TRP A 65 0.71 -0.94 -7.87
C TRP A 65 1.69 0.10 -8.39
N SER A 66 2.50 -0.25 -9.37
CA SER A 66 3.48 0.67 -9.96
C SER A 66 2.85 1.83 -10.74
N SER A 67 1.60 1.70 -11.16
CA SER A 67 0.90 2.75 -11.92
C SER A 67 0.32 3.85 -11.03
N PHE A 68 0.14 3.60 -9.74
CA PHE A 68 -0.35 4.61 -8.81
C PHE A 68 0.77 5.54 -8.34
N GLY A 69 0.46 6.81 -8.12
CA GLY A 69 1.41 7.80 -7.64
C GLY A 69 1.87 7.51 -6.20
N ALA A 70 3.13 7.83 -5.89
CA ALA A 70 3.73 7.57 -4.58
C ALA A 70 2.97 8.23 -3.44
N SER A 71 2.54 9.49 -3.60
CA SER A 71 1.79 10.19 -2.56
C SER A 71 0.38 9.62 -2.39
N GLN A 72 -0.27 9.21 -3.47
CA GLN A 72 -1.57 8.54 -3.42
C GLN A 72 -1.49 7.21 -2.67
N LYS A 73 -0.47 6.40 -2.97
CA LYS A 73 -0.22 5.14 -2.27
C LYS A 73 -0.03 5.37 -0.77
N LYS A 74 0.79 6.34 -0.40
CA LYS A 74 1.05 6.69 1.00
C LYS A 74 -0.24 7.11 1.72
N ASP A 75 -1.01 7.99 1.14
CA ASP A 75 -2.24 8.52 1.73
C ASP A 75 -3.31 7.43 1.85
N CYS A 76 -3.50 6.63 0.81
CA CYS A 76 -4.48 5.56 0.81
C CYS A 76 -4.12 4.41 1.75
N VAL A 77 -2.83 4.05 1.86
CA VAL A 77 -2.38 3.06 2.85
C VAL A 77 -2.62 3.59 4.26
N GLY A 78 -2.31 4.86 4.51
CA GLY A 78 -2.58 5.49 5.80
C GLY A 78 -4.05 5.46 6.18
N MET A 79 -4.93 5.81 5.24
CA MET A 79 -6.38 5.81 5.46
C MET A 79 -6.95 4.40 5.67
N SER A 80 -6.49 3.43 4.90
CA SER A 80 -6.96 2.04 5.04
C SER A 80 -6.45 1.34 6.31
N SER A 81 -5.47 1.94 6.98
CA SER A 81 -4.92 1.41 8.24
C SER A 81 -5.51 2.09 9.48
N THR A 82 -6.26 3.17 9.30
CA THR A 82 -6.89 3.91 10.39
C THR A 82 -8.16 3.20 10.84
N GLY A 83 -8.25 2.81 12.10
CA GLY A 83 -9.42 2.13 12.63
C GLY A 83 -9.22 0.65 12.92
N GLY A 84 -8.02 0.12 12.71
CA GLY A 84 -7.65 -1.24 13.08
C GLY A 84 -8.02 -2.32 12.08
N GLU A 85 -8.77 -2.00 11.06
CA GLU A 85 -9.09 -2.92 9.96
C GLU A 85 -8.33 -2.52 8.71
N GLN A 86 -7.55 -3.46 8.19
CA GLN A 86 -6.75 -3.27 6.99
C GLN A 86 -7.42 -4.03 5.84
N SER A 87 -7.95 -3.32 4.86
CA SER A 87 -8.70 -3.89 3.76
C SER A 87 -8.08 -3.55 2.41
N TYR A 88 -7.86 -4.56 1.58
CA TYR A 88 -7.41 -4.36 0.20
C TYR A 88 -8.52 -3.73 -0.66
N VAL A 89 -9.78 -4.05 -0.39
CA VAL A 89 -10.92 -3.43 -1.09
C VAL A 89 -10.96 -1.93 -0.83
N GLU A 90 -10.77 -1.49 0.41
CA GLU A 90 -10.71 -0.08 0.76
C GLU A 90 -9.51 0.62 0.14
N LEU A 91 -8.35 -0.03 0.18
CA LEU A 91 -7.13 0.50 -0.43
C LEU A 91 -7.30 0.69 -1.94
N LEU A 92 -7.83 -0.31 -2.62
CA LEU A 92 -8.10 -0.23 -4.06
C LEU A 92 -9.10 0.89 -4.38
N SER A 93 -10.17 0.98 -3.63
CA SER A 93 -11.20 2.01 -3.80
C SER A 93 -10.62 3.41 -3.59
N CYS A 94 -9.79 3.60 -2.57
CA CYS A 94 -9.12 4.87 -2.32
C CYS A 94 -8.23 5.28 -3.50
N LEU A 95 -7.42 4.35 -4.01
CA LEU A 95 -6.51 4.61 -5.14
C LEU A 95 -7.27 4.89 -6.43
N GLU A 96 -8.34 4.18 -6.70
CA GLU A 96 -9.18 4.42 -7.89
C GLU A 96 -9.88 5.78 -7.83
N MET A 97 -10.39 6.17 -6.68
CA MET A 97 -10.98 7.49 -6.49
C MET A 97 -9.94 8.60 -6.63
N SER A 98 -8.75 8.40 -6.12
CA SER A 98 -7.63 9.36 -6.28
C SER A 98 -7.22 9.50 -7.74
N ALA A 99 -7.15 8.41 -8.48
CA ALA A 99 -6.85 8.40 -9.91
C ALA A 99 -7.96 9.10 -10.71
N GLY A 100 -9.23 8.85 -10.38
CA GLY A 100 -10.37 9.51 -11.00
C GLY A 100 -10.38 11.02 -10.79
N ARG A 101 -10.06 11.49 -9.61
CA ARG A 101 -9.96 12.93 -9.31
C ARG A 101 -8.89 13.62 -10.12
N PHE A 102 -7.77 12.97 -10.37
CA PHE A 102 -6.72 13.50 -11.24
C PHE A 102 -7.19 13.62 -12.68
N SER A 103 -7.88 12.62 -13.19
CA SER A 103 -8.46 12.65 -14.54
C SER A 103 -9.46 13.80 -14.71
N ASP A 104 -10.31 13.99 -13.71
CA ASP A 104 -11.30 15.07 -13.72
C ASP A 104 -10.68 16.46 -13.62
N SER A 105 -9.62 16.60 -12.83
CA SER A 105 -8.92 17.89 -12.72
C SER A 105 -8.14 18.24 -13.98
N GLU A 106 -7.60 17.26 -14.69
CA GLU A 106 -6.96 17.47 -15.99
C GLU A 106 -7.98 17.79 -17.08
N ALA A 107 -9.11 17.10 -17.10
CA ALA A 107 -10.20 17.37 -18.01
C ALA A 107 -10.78 18.78 -17.82
N LYS A 108 -10.81 19.27 -16.59
CA LYS A 108 -11.33 20.60 -16.25
C LYS A 108 -10.38 21.74 -16.62
N LYS A 109 -9.10 21.44 -16.84
CA LYS A 109 -8.09 22.41 -17.29
C LYS A 109 -8.04 22.57 -18.82
N ARG A 110 -8.72 21.73 -19.53
CA ARG A 110 -8.87 21.79 -20.99
C ARG A 110 -10.19 22.49 -21.33
#